data_a34821360154e5fe157a176b834cac7d
#
_entry.id   a34821360154e5fe157a176b834cac7d
#
_cell.length_a   1.000
_cell.length_b   1.000
_cell.length_c   1.000
_cell.angle_alpha   90.00
_cell.angle_beta   90.00
_cell.angle_gamma   90.00
#
_symmetry.space_group_name_H-M   'P 1'
#
loop_
_entity.id
_entity.type
_entity.pdbx_description
1 polymer ?
#
loop_
_entity_poly.entity_id
_entity_poly.type
_entity_poly.pdbx_seq_one_letter_code
_entity_poly.pdbx_strand_id
1 'polypeptide(L)'
;ENVKMKKVSFKKSIIIAAAVLAIGTAAFASRGAVSYVVGSTSTKPDYTTIPVTETLNKNVGFSPKIVEQFSNGYTFKGGHNGKNKYVDEENGTEEKYKSFMADYEKDGDKVMLNADTYADSHKDQGNSEISEYNGIAIAYISYVNKVVPADYQQTEQDMKDEESGKYVFSYGAEKVEISQVQGVEWEQDGIYYNITAIDSPLDKQGLINMAKEVIDN
;
A
#
# COMPACT_ATOMS: atom_id res chain seq x y z
N GLU A 1 17.28 -8.52 -42.84
CA GLU A 1 17.71 -8.70 -41.44
C GLU A 1 16.49 -8.60 -40.57
N ASN A 2 15.99 -9.74 -40.08
CA ASN A 2 14.82 -9.83 -39.23
C ASN A 2 15.23 -9.49 -37.79
N VAL A 3 14.90 -8.29 -37.30
CA VAL A 3 15.03 -7.94 -35.90
C VAL A 3 13.92 -8.64 -35.12
N LYS A 4 14.28 -9.73 -34.43
CA LYS A 4 13.42 -10.36 -33.42
C LYS A 4 13.24 -9.41 -32.25
N MET A 5 12.10 -8.74 -32.17
CA MET A 5 11.70 -8.06 -30.96
C MET A 5 11.52 -9.10 -29.85
N LYS A 6 12.37 -9.06 -28.82
CA LYS A 6 12.17 -9.81 -27.59
C LYS A 6 10.88 -9.27 -26.94
N LYS A 7 9.87 -10.14 -26.82
CA LYS A 7 8.74 -9.87 -25.95
C LYS A 7 9.29 -9.71 -24.53
N VAL A 8 9.29 -8.48 -24.01
CA VAL A 8 9.51 -8.21 -22.60
C VAL A 8 8.25 -8.71 -21.91
N SER A 9 8.38 -9.81 -21.16
CA SER A 9 7.33 -10.28 -20.27
C SER A 9 7.22 -9.25 -19.14
N PHE A 10 6.18 -8.43 -19.18
CA PHE A 10 5.78 -7.63 -18.02
C PHE A 10 5.37 -8.60 -16.93
N LYS A 11 6.24 -8.82 -15.95
CA LYS A 11 5.85 -9.46 -14.71
C LYS A 11 4.82 -8.55 -14.05
N LYS A 12 3.64 -9.08 -13.80
CA LYS A 12 2.54 -8.33 -13.18
C LYS A 12 2.96 -7.94 -11.77
N SER A 13 3.06 -6.65 -11.52
CA SER A 13 3.44 -6.08 -10.22
C SER A 13 2.35 -6.34 -9.19
N ILE A 14 2.76 -6.69 -7.98
CA ILE A 14 1.86 -6.72 -6.82
C ILE A 14 1.60 -5.28 -6.44
N ILE A 15 0.38 -4.82 -6.58
CA ILE A 15 0.00 -3.51 -6.10
C ILE A 15 -0.77 -3.73 -4.80
N ILE A 16 -0.15 -3.35 -3.70
CA ILE A 16 -0.84 -3.24 -2.43
C ILE A 16 -1.64 -1.95 -2.50
N ALA A 17 -2.82 -2.01 -3.09
CA ALA A 17 -3.77 -0.96 -2.92
C ALA A 17 -4.31 -1.06 -1.50
N ALA A 18 -3.77 -0.27 -0.58
CA ALA A 18 -4.37 -0.07 0.72
C ALA A 18 -5.66 0.74 0.56
N ALA A 19 -6.65 0.19 -0.13
CA ALA A 19 -7.99 0.69 -0.03
C ALA A 19 -8.54 0.23 1.32
N VAL A 20 -8.18 0.95 2.36
CA VAL A 20 -8.85 0.80 3.65
C VAL A 20 -10.19 1.51 3.53
N LEU A 21 -11.12 0.82 2.92
CA LEU A 21 -12.52 1.15 3.10
C LEU A 21 -13.02 0.28 4.25
N ALA A 22 -13.57 0.97 5.23
CA ALA A 22 -14.24 0.39 6.36
C ALA A 22 -15.09 -0.81 5.93
N ILE A 23 -14.99 -1.88 6.69
CA ILE A 23 -15.77 -3.12 6.65
C ILE A 23 -15.16 -4.24 5.80
N GLY A 24 -14.58 -5.20 6.48
CA GLY A 24 -14.38 -6.53 5.96
C GLY A 24 -13.05 -6.73 5.23
N THR A 25 -12.86 -7.91 4.80
CA THR A 25 -11.70 -8.40 4.08
C THR A 25 -11.61 -7.73 2.71
N ALA A 26 -10.63 -6.88 2.47
CA ALA A 26 -10.29 -6.44 1.12
C ALA A 26 -9.40 -7.51 0.48
N ALA A 27 -9.91 -8.17 -0.55
CA ALA A 27 -9.12 -9.07 -1.38
C ALA A 27 -8.65 -8.28 -2.61
N PHE A 28 -7.35 -8.11 -2.73
CA PHE A 28 -6.73 -7.52 -3.92
C PHE A 28 -6.23 -8.65 -4.81
N ALA A 29 -7.06 -9.04 -5.76
CA ALA A 29 -6.65 -9.96 -6.80
C ALA A 29 -7.00 -9.32 -8.15
N SER A 30 -5.98 -8.94 -8.93
CA SER A 30 -6.21 -8.80 -10.35
C SER A 30 -6.37 -10.19 -10.94
N ARG A 31 -7.37 -10.44 -11.79
CA ARG A 31 -7.48 -11.70 -12.52
C ARG A 31 -6.20 -11.91 -13.33
N GLY A 32 -5.50 -13.00 -12.99
CA GLY A 32 -4.20 -13.34 -13.58
C GLY A 32 -3.00 -12.69 -12.87
N ALA A 33 -3.18 -12.09 -11.68
CA ALA A 33 -2.07 -11.87 -10.78
C ALA A 33 -1.63 -13.21 -10.23
N VAL A 34 -0.33 -13.45 -10.32
CA VAL A 34 0.29 -14.67 -9.80
C VAL A 34 0.43 -14.60 -8.28
N SER A 35 0.36 -13.40 -7.73
CA SER A 35 0.45 -13.16 -6.29
C SER A 35 -0.41 -11.97 -5.85
N TYR A 36 -0.94 -12.05 -4.62
CA TYR A 36 -1.79 -11.02 -4.04
C TYR A 36 -1.74 -11.03 -2.52
N VAL A 37 -2.19 -9.92 -1.91
CA VAL A 37 -2.33 -9.78 -0.47
C VAL A 37 -3.80 -9.67 -0.09
N VAL A 38 -4.21 -10.41 0.94
CA VAL A 38 -5.51 -10.26 1.59
C VAL A 38 -5.27 -9.71 2.98
N GLY A 39 -5.79 -8.52 3.28
CA GLY A 39 -5.63 -7.87 4.57
C GLY A 39 -6.95 -7.64 5.29
N SER A 40 -6.89 -7.56 6.60
CA SER A 40 -8.00 -7.15 7.45
C SER A 40 -7.52 -6.31 8.63
N THR A 41 -8.26 -5.24 8.92
CA THR A 41 -8.10 -4.41 10.12
C THR A 41 -9.43 -4.20 10.79
N SER A 42 -9.41 -3.73 12.04
CA SER A 42 -10.62 -3.24 12.71
C SER A 42 -11.08 -1.92 12.09
N THR A 43 -12.37 -1.69 11.98
CA THR A 43 -12.95 -0.40 11.57
C THR A 43 -12.76 0.69 12.63
N LYS A 44 -12.64 0.28 13.89
CA LYS A 44 -12.30 1.20 14.99
C LYS A 44 -10.81 1.09 15.27
N PRO A 45 -10.13 2.21 15.55
CA PRO A 45 -8.74 2.16 15.96
C PRO A 45 -8.53 1.26 17.18
N ASP A 46 -7.51 0.43 17.15
CA ASP A 46 -7.03 -0.30 18.31
C ASP A 46 -6.33 0.66 19.30
N TYR A 47 -5.81 1.77 18.76
CA TYR A 47 -5.10 2.80 19.52
C TYR A 47 -5.61 4.19 19.14
N THR A 48 -5.96 4.99 20.12
CA THR A 48 -6.35 6.41 19.93
C THR A 48 -5.19 7.38 20.19
N THR A 49 -4.08 6.87 20.70
CA THR A 49 -2.79 7.56 20.87
C THR A 49 -1.68 6.66 20.36
N ILE A 50 -0.51 7.21 20.07
CA ILE A 50 0.63 6.41 19.62
C ILE A 50 0.96 5.35 20.68
N PRO A 51 0.91 4.06 20.32
CA PRO A 51 1.21 2.97 21.25
C PRO A 51 2.71 2.92 21.56
N VAL A 52 3.03 2.51 22.77
CA VAL A 52 4.44 2.31 23.18
C VAL A 52 5.02 1.07 22.48
N THR A 53 6.33 1.09 22.26
CA THR A 53 7.11 0.02 21.61
C THR A 53 6.78 -1.38 22.12
N GLU A 54 6.67 -1.55 23.45
CA GLU A 54 6.38 -2.86 24.05
C GLU A 54 5.02 -3.41 23.61
N THR A 55 4.02 -2.53 23.52
CA THR A 55 2.66 -2.89 23.07
C THR A 55 2.67 -3.31 21.59
N LEU A 56 3.38 -2.58 20.74
CA LEU A 56 3.52 -2.92 19.32
C LEU A 56 4.25 -4.25 19.13
N ASN A 57 5.37 -4.44 19.80
CA ASN A 57 6.12 -5.72 19.74
C ASN A 57 5.25 -6.91 20.16
N LYS A 58 4.44 -6.76 21.20
CA LYS A 58 3.50 -7.79 21.64
C LYS A 58 2.41 -8.10 20.61
N ASN A 59 1.83 -7.07 19.99
CA ASN A 59 0.64 -7.22 19.17
C ASN A 59 0.97 -7.54 17.71
N VAL A 60 1.97 -6.87 17.13
CA VAL A 60 2.35 -7.06 15.72
C VAL A 60 3.73 -7.69 15.52
N GLY A 61 4.58 -7.75 16.55
CA GLY A 61 5.88 -8.42 16.50
C GLY A 61 7.05 -7.50 16.15
N PHE A 62 6.80 -6.22 15.94
CA PHE A 62 7.81 -5.19 15.64
C PHE A 62 7.32 -3.83 16.13
N SER A 63 8.19 -2.83 16.09
CA SER A 63 7.86 -1.47 16.52
C SER A 63 8.24 -0.48 15.41
N PRO A 64 7.28 -0.08 14.56
CA PRO A 64 7.53 0.92 13.54
C PRO A 64 7.73 2.30 14.16
N LYS A 65 8.45 3.16 13.44
CA LYS A 65 8.53 4.58 13.71
C LYS A 65 7.20 5.25 13.37
N ILE A 66 6.68 6.06 14.28
CA ILE A 66 5.38 6.72 14.16
C ILE A 66 5.55 8.18 14.58
N VAL A 67 5.22 9.11 13.69
CA VAL A 67 5.23 10.55 13.96
C VAL A 67 3.88 10.96 14.55
N GLU A 68 3.85 11.76 15.59
CA GLU A 68 2.60 12.26 16.18
C GLU A 68 1.96 13.33 15.28
N GLN A 69 2.78 14.22 14.74
CA GLN A 69 2.35 15.28 13.84
C GLN A 69 3.46 15.57 12.82
N PHE A 70 3.11 15.50 11.54
CA PHE A 70 3.99 15.91 10.45
C PHE A 70 4.11 17.42 10.35
N SER A 71 5.24 17.92 9.86
CA SER A 71 5.50 19.37 9.68
C SER A 71 4.49 20.04 8.74
N ASN A 72 3.91 19.30 7.80
CA ASN A 72 2.86 19.76 6.91
C ASN A 72 1.46 19.79 7.52
N GLY A 73 1.33 19.41 8.82
CA GLY A 73 0.11 19.55 9.61
C GLY A 73 -0.78 18.30 9.72
N TYR A 74 -0.42 17.19 9.08
CA TYR A 74 -1.13 15.92 9.31
C TYR A 74 -0.84 15.39 10.71
N THR A 75 -1.90 15.04 11.45
CA THR A 75 -1.82 14.58 12.84
C THR A 75 -2.35 13.15 12.96
N PHE A 76 -1.71 12.36 13.81
CA PHE A 76 -2.16 11.01 14.14
C PHE A 76 -3.59 11.01 14.68
N LYS A 77 -4.44 10.13 14.15
CA LYS A 77 -5.85 9.96 14.55
C LYS A 77 -6.15 8.60 15.14
N GLY A 78 -5.39 7.59 14.77
CA GLY A 78 -5.59 6.25 15.28
C GLY A 78 -4.59 5.26 14.70
N GLY A 79 -4.42 4.16 15.41
CA GLY A 79 -3.58 3.04 14.98
C GLY A 79 -4.35 1.74 14.95
N HIS A 80 -4.02 0.88 14.00
CA HIS A 80 -4.68 -0.40 13.76
C HIS A 80 -3.67 -1.53 13.63
N ASN A 81 -3.97 -2.68 14.24
CA ASN A 81 -3.23 -3.90 14.01
C ASN A 81 -3.82 -4.63 12.80
N GLY A 82 -3.01 -4.85 11.79
CA GLY A 82 -3.39 -5.59 10.59
C GLY A 82 -3.05 -7.07 10.68
N LYS A 83 -3.89 -7.88 10.04
CA LYS A 83 -3.64 -9.30 9.79
C LYS A 83 -3.68 -9.50 8.28
N ASN A 84 -2.61 -9.97 7.71
CA ASN A 84 -2.47 -10.13 6.28
C ASN A 84 -2.12 -11.55 5.91
N LYS A 85 -2.47 -11.92 4.68
CA LYS A 85 -2.06 -13.15 4.04
C LYS A 85 -1.55 -12.83 2.63
N TYR A 86 -0.31 -13.16 2.38
CA TYR A 86 0.27 -13.16 1.04
C TYR A 86 0.01 -14.52 0.40
N VAL A 87 -0.40 -14.51 -0.85
CA VAL A 87 -0.63 -15.70 -1.66
C VAL A 87 0.15 -15.56 -2.95
N ASP A 88 0.94 -16.57 -3.27
CA ASP A 88 1.61 -16.74 -4.56
C ASP A 88 1.09 -18.04 -5.18
N GLU A 89 0.21 -17.90 -6.17
CA GLU A 89 -0.44 -19.04 -6.81
C GLU A 89 0.53 -19.83 -7.73
N GLU A 90 1.56 -19.15 -8.27
CA GLU A 90 2.53 -19.81 -9.13
C GLU A 90 3.41 -20.79 -8.35
N ASN A 91 3.83 -20.38 -7.16
CA ASN A 91 4.69 -21.18 -6.29
C ASN A 91 3.93 -21.95 -5.22
N GLY A 92 2.60 -21.79 -5.13
CA GLY A 92 1.77 -22.42 -4.13
C GLY A 92 2.08 -21.98 -2.69
N THR A 93 2.57 -20.75 -2.52
CA THR A 93 2.97 -20.22 -1.21
C THR A 93 1.83 -19.40 -0.60
N GLU A 94 1.53 -19.67 0.67
CA GLU A 94 0.66 -18.84 1.51
C GLU A 94 1.39 -18.48 2.81
N GLU A 95 1.57 -17.17 3.05
CA GLU A 95 2.22 -16.68 4.26
C GLU A 95 1.34 -15.66 4.99
N LYS A 96 1.24 -15.82 6.32
CA LYS A 96 0.49 -14.91 7.19
C LYS A 96 1.45 -13.99 7.91
N TYR A 97 1.18 -12.71 7.85
CA TYR A 97 1.97 -11.71 8.55
C TYR A 97 1.09 -10.63 9.18
N LYS A 98 1.67 -9.87 10.10
CA LYS A 98 1.00 -8.77 10.77
C LYS A 98 1.54 -7.44 10.24
N SER A 99 0.70 -6.42 10.30
CA SER A 99 1.07 -5.04 9.99
C SER A 99 0.57 -4.09 11.06
N PHE A 100 1.10 -2.90 11.04
CA PHE A 100 0.57 -1.76 11.77
C PHE A 100 0.18 -0.67 10.76
N MET A 101 -0.96 -0.05 10.98
CA MET A 101 -1.42 1.08 10.17
C MET A 101 -1.74 2.25 11.08
N ALA A 102 -1.28 3.44 10.72
CA ALA A 102 -1.60 4.70 11.38
C ALA A 102 -2.36 5.61 10.43
N ASP A 103 -3.51 6.10 10.88
CA ASP A 103 -4.30 7.10 10.19
C ASP A 103 -3.84 8.50 10.59
N TYR A 104 -3.65 9.36 9.60
CA TYR A 104 -3.37 10.79 9.77
C TYR A 104 -4.42 11.62 9.04
N GLU A 105 -4.73 12.78 9.59
CA GLU A 105 -5.71 13.69 9.00
C GLU A 105 -5.28 15.15 9.14
N LYS A 106 -5.57 15.93 8.08
CA LYS A 106 -5.47 17.38 8.05
C LYS A 106 -6.61 17.95 7.23
N ASP A 107 -7.42 18.83 7.81
CA ASP A 107 -8.52 19.54 7.11
C ASP A 107 -9.49 18.60 6.35
N GLY A 108 -9.71 17.38 6.87
CA GLY A 108 -10.55 16.36 6.24
C GLY A 108 -9.83 15.47 5.22
N ASP A 109 -8.61 15.82 4.80
CA ASP A 109 -7.78 14.95 3.98
C ASP A 109 -7.07 13.90 4.83
N LYS A 110 -6.99 12.66 4.33
CA LYS A 110 -6.47 11.51 5.05
C LYS A 110 -5.31 10.87 4.34
N VAL A 111 -4.31 10.50 5.12
CA VAL A 111 -3.20 9.66 4.68
C VAL A 111 -2.99 8.50 5.65
N MET A 112 -2.45 7.40 5.17
CA MET A 112 -2.19 6.20 5.94
C MET A 112 -0.72 5.86 5.89
N LEU A 113 -0.11 5.63 7.06
CA LEU A 113 1.21 5.03 7.19
C LEU A 113 1.03 3.56 7.51
N ASN A 114 1.48 2.69 6.63
CA ASN A 114 1.51 1.24 6.86
C ASN A 114 2.94 0.81 7.14
N ALA A 115 3.09 -0.21 7.98
CA ALA A 115 4.37 -0.84 8.27
C ALA A 115 4.20 -2.34 8.48
N ASP A 116 5.10 -3.13 7.93
CA ASP A 116 5.21 -4.58 8.15
C ASP A 116 6.64 -5.06 7.97
N THR A 117 6.88 -6.36 8.18
CA THR A 117 8.20 -6.97 8.04
C THR A 117 8.25 -8.07 6.98
N TYR A 118 7.24 -8.16 6.12
CA TYR A 118 7.13 -9.22 5.13
C TYR A 118 7.63 -8.77 3.74
N ALA A 119 8.88 -9.12 3.42
CA ALA A 119 9.57 -8.65 2.22
C ALA A 119 8.88 -9.03 0.89
N ASP A 120 8.25 -10.20 0.80
CA ASP A 120 7.69 -10.68 -0.46
C ASP A 120 6.45 -9.88 -0.90
N SER A 121 5.75 -9.23 0.04
CA SER A 121 4.64 -8.34 -0.27
C SER A 121 5.08 -7.02 -0.92
N HIS A 122 6.38 -6.70 -0.88
CA HIS A 122 6.96 -5.45 -1.40
C HIS A 122 7.83 -5.66 -2.64
N LYS A 123 7.86 -6.89 -3.19
CA LYS A 123 8.56 -7.18 -4.43
C LYS A 123 7.75 -6.70 -5.64
N ASP A 124 8.43 -6.11 -6.61
CA ASP A 124 7.88 -5.68 -7.91
C ASP A 124 6.88 -4.51 -7.86
N GLN A 125 7.36 -3.39 -7.40
CA GLN A 125 6.63 -2.13 -7.56
C GLN A 125 7.02 -1.48 -8.89
N GLY A 126 6.30 -1.81 -9.93
CA GLY A 126 6.43 -1.31 -11.28
C GLY A 126 7.06 0.08 -11.45
N ASN A 127 6.56 0.98 -12.25
CA ASN A 127 7.13 2.30 -12.54
C ASN A 127 7.18 3.23 -11.31
N SER A 128 8.15 3.03 -10.41
CA SER A 128 8.43 3.92 -9.28
C SER A 128 9.56 4.89 -9.60
N GLU A 129 9.43 6.12 -9.14
CA GLU A 129 10.51 7.10 -9.17
C GLU A 129 11.29 7.02 -7.84
N ILE A 130 12.58 6.70 -7.92
CA ILE A 130 13.43 6.52 -6.74
C ILE A 130 14.14 7.82 -6.38
N SER A 131 14.08 8.18 -5.11
CA SER A 131 14.94 9.20 -4.48
C SER A 131 15.70 8.56 -3.31
N GLU A 132 16.76 9.20 -2.84
CA GLU A 132 17.57 8.71 -1.72
C GLU A 132 17.57 9.75 -0.59
N TYR A 133 17.49 9.27 0.64
CA TYR A 133 17.62 10.07 1.84
C TYR A 133 18.33 9.29 2.94
N ASN A 134 19.43 9.81 3.48
CA ASN A 134 20.26 9.15 4.51
C ASN A 134 20.64 7.70 4.16
N GLY A 135 20.91 7.41 2.87
CA GLY A 135 21.23 6.07 2.38
C GLY A 135 20.03 5.14 2.24
N ILE A 136 18.80 5.65 2.43
CA ILE A 136 17.55 4.91 2.28
C ILE A 136 16.91 5.31 0.94
N ALA A 137 16.61 4.32 0.11
CA ALA A 137 15.85 4.54 -1.13
C ALA A 137 14.36 4.74 -0.80
N ILE A 138 13.78 5.83 -1.31
CA ILE A 138 12.35 6.15 -1.21
C ILE A 138 11.76 6.05 -2.60
N ALA A 139 10.86 5.10 -2.81
CA ALA A 139 10.14 4.89 -4.06
C ALA A 139 8.81 5.65 -4.04
N TYR A 140 8.60 6.55 -5.00
CA TYR A 140 7.30 7.19 -5.21
C TYR A 140 6.51 6.44 -6.25
N ILE A 141 5.25 6.17 -5.95
CA ILE A 141 4.27 5.51 -6.83
C ILE A 141 3.04 6.40 -7.03
N SER A 142 2.46 6.33 -8.22
CA SER A 142 1.21 7.03 -8.54
C SER A 142 0.45 6.25 -9.61
N TYR A 143 -0.83 5.98 -9.36
CA TYR A 143 -1.68 5.23 -10.28
C TYR A 143 -3.16 5.57 -10.07
N VAL A 144 -3.97 5.26 -11.07
CA VAL A 144 -5.43 5.33 -10.94
C VAL A 144 -5.96 3.95 -10.54
N ASN A 145 -6.61 3.89 -9.39
CA ASN A 145 -7.24 2.66 -8.89
C ASN A 145 -8.72 2.60 -9.31
N LYS A 146 -9.12 1.47 -9.89
CA LYS A 146 -10.52 1.14 -10.17
C LYS A 146 -10.94 0.04 -9.20
N VAL A 147 -11.65 0.42 -8.13
CA VAL A 147 -12.19 -0.53 -7.16
C VAL A 147 -13.56 -0.98 -7.63
N VAL A 148 -13.77 -2.29 -7.66
CA VAL A 148 -14.99 -2.91 -8.18
C VAL A 148 -15.60 -3.86 -7.14
N PRO A 149 -16.89 -4.21 -7.26
CA PRO A 149 -17.50 -5.24 -6.41
C PRO A 149 -16.75 -6.57 -6.47
N ALA A 150 -16.84 -7.34 -5.38
CA ALA A 150 -16.11 -8.61 -5.26
C ALA A 150 -16.47 -9.64 -6.35
N ASP A 151 -17.69 -9.58 -6.86
CA ASP A 151 -18.22 -10.44 -7.93
C ASP A 151 -18.13 -9.83 -9.34
N TYR A 152 -17.49 -8.66 -9.46
CA TYR A 152 -17.35 -7.95 -10.74
C TYR A 152 -16.58 -8.79 -11.75
N GLN A 153 -17.12 -8.86 -12.97
CA GLN A 153 -16.46 -9.51 -14.11
C GLN A 153 -15.85 -8.41 -14.99
N GLN A 154 -14.54 -8.41 -15.11
CA GLN A 154 -13.85 -7.50 -16.02
C GLN A 154 -14.33 -7.68 -17.45
N THR A 155 -14.61 -6.56 -18.12
CA THR A 155 -14.90 -6.52 -19.55
C THR A 155 -13.59 -6.64 -20.36
N GLU A 156 -13.71 -6.86 -21.66
CA GLU A 156 -12.52 -6.82 -22.54
C GLU A 156 -11.80 -5.44 -22.49
N GLN A 157 -12.57 -4.36 -22.27
CA GLN A 157 -11.98 -3.03 -22.14
C GLN A 157 -11.24 -2.89 -20.81
N ASP A 158 -11.77 -3.42 -19.71
CA ASP A 158 -11.09 -3.42 -18.43
C ASP A 158 -9.73 -4.16 -18.50
N MET A 159 -9.72 -5.31 -19.17
CA MET A 159 -8.47 -6.06 -19.36
C MET A 159 -7.44 -5.27 -20.17
N LYS A 160 -7.86 -4.56 -21.22
CA LYS A 160 -6.98 -3.67 -21.99
C LYS A 160 -6.49 -2.47 -21.17
N ASP A 161 -7.37 -1.87 -20.38
CA ASP A 161 -7.04 -0.73 -19.51
C ASP A 161 -6.04 -1.16 -18.41
N GLU A 162 -6.18 -2.37 -17.86
CA GLU A 162 -5.22 -2.95 -16.90
C GLU A 162 -3.87 -3.28 -17.58
N GLU A 163 -3.89 -3.91 -18.74
CA GLU A 163 -2.68 -4.26 -19.50
C GLU A 163 -1.89 -3.02 -19.92
N SER A 164 -2.58 -1.94 -20.28
CA SER A 164 -1.96 -0.66 -20.63
C SER A 164 -1.44 0.14 -19.43
N GLY A 165 -1.76 -0.28 -18.20
CA GLY A 165 -1.43 0.45 -16.98
C GLY A 165 -2.31 1.68 -16.72
N LYS A 166 -3.43 1.84 -17.45
CA LYS A 166 -4.37 2.94 -17.22
C LYS A 166 -5.07 2.84 -15.88
N TYR A 167 -5.43 1.62 -15.48
CA TYR A 167 -6.02 1.33 -14.17
C TYR A 167 -5.30 0.19 -13.49
N VAL A 168 -5.24 0.29 -12.18
CA VAL A 168 -5.04 -0.84 -11.27
C VAL A 168 -6.41 -1.26 -10.78
N PHE A 169 -6.70 -2.56 -10.82
CA PHE A 169 -7.98 -3.09 -10.36
C PHE A 169 -7.88 -3.61 -8.94
N SER A 170 -8.83 -3.21 -8.10
CA SER A 170 -9.04 -3.74 -6.75
C SER A 170 -10.49 -4.19 -6.59
N TYR A 171 -10.73 -5.15 -5.71
CA TYR A 171 -12.05 -5.75 -5.51
C TYR A 171 -12.51 -5.55 -4.06
N GLY A 172 -13.82 -5.36 -3.85
CA GLY A 172 -14.42 -5.28 -2.52
C GLY A 172 -15.23 -4.02 -2.23
N ALA A 173 -15.40 -3.12 -3.20
CA ALA A 173 -16.33 -1.99 -3.07
C ALA A 173 -17.79 -2.42 -3.26
N GLU A 174 -18.74 -1.62 -2.77
CA GLU A 174 -20.17 -1.84 -3.05
C GLU A 174 -20.53 -1.46 -4.49
N LYS A 175 -19.82 -0.52 -5.07
CA LYS A 175 -19.98 -0.03 -6.45
C LYS A 175 -18.63 0.27 -7.06
N VAL A 176 -18.58 0.44 -8.38
CA VAL A 176 -17.34 0.85 -9.06
C VAL A 176 -16.94 2.25 -8.60
N GLU A 177 -15.71 2.38 -8.12
CA GLU A 177 -15.09 3.64 -7.68
C GLU A 177 -13.73 3.81 -8.38
N ILE A 178 -13.42 5.03 -8.76
CA ILE A 178 -12.13 5.37 -9.40
C ILE A 178 -11.48 6.46 -8.56
N SER A 179 -10.23 6.23 -8.14
CA SER A 179 -9.47 7.16 -7.32
C SER A 179 -8.04 7.30 -7.80
N GLN A 180 -7.45 8.46 -7.59
CA GLN A 180 -6.02 8.68 -7.75
C GLN A 180 -5.32 8.23 -6.48
N VAL A 181 -4.43 7.28 -6.59
CA VAL A 181 -3.59 6.81 -5.48
C VAL A 181 -2.17 7.30 -5.69
N GLN A 182 -1.59 7.86 -4.65
CA GLN A 182 -0.19 8.25 -4.58
C GLN A 182 0.41 7.67 -3.31
N GLY A 183 1.69 7.33 -3.35
CA GLY A 183 2.37 6.83 -2.17
C GLY A 183 3.88 6.93 -2.27
N VAL A 184 4.50 6.74 -1.14
CA VAL A 184 5.95 6.55 -1.01
C VAL A 184 6.22 5.31 -0.18
N GLU A 185 7.26 4.59 -0.55
CA GLU A 185 7.65 3.34 0.10
C GLU A 185 9.14 3.29 0.35
N TRP A 186 9.52 2.71 1.48
CA TRP A 186 10.93 2.50 1.83
C TRP A 186 11.08 1.35 2.81
N GLU A 187 12.30 0.86 2.94
CA GLU A 187 12.70 -0.08 3.98
C GLU A 187 13.66 0.61 4.93
N GLN A 188 13.47 0.40 6.24
CA GLN A 188 14.41 0.82 7.27
C GLN A 188 14.43 -0.21 8.41
N ASP A 189 15.60 -0.68 8.76
CA ASP A 189 15.82 -1.64 9.87
C ASP A 189 14.99 -2.92 9.76
N GLY A 190 14.77 -3.41 8.54
CA GLY A 190 13.96 -4.61 8.27
C GLY A 190 12.45 -4.40 8.39
N ILE A 191 12.00 -3.16 8.47
CA ILE A 191 10.59 -2.78 8.44
C ILE A 191 10.32 -2.07 7.12
N TYR A 192 9.30 -2.52 6.40
CA TYR A 192 8.79 -1.91 5.18
C TYR A 192 7.71 -0.91 5.54
N TYR A 193 7.85 0.29 5.02
CA TYR A 193 6.94 1.40 5.26
C TYR A 193 6.29 1.84 3.95
N ASN A 194 5.04 2.27 4.05
CA ASN A 194 4.33 2.89 2.95
C ASN A 194 3.46 4.03 3.50
N ILE A 195 3.54 5.22 2.89
CA ILE A 195 2.57 6.30 3.11
C ILE A 195 1.71 6.39 1.87
N THR A 196 0.40 6.20 2.02
CA THR A 196 -0.59 6.24 0.94
C THR A 196 -1.55 7.40 1.12
N ALA A 197 -1.80 8.12 0.04
CA ALA A 197 -2.78 9.20 -0.08
C ALA A 197 -3.72 8.90 -1.25
N ILE A 198 -5.05 9.01 -1.02
CA ILE A 198 -6.09 8.72 -2.00
C ILE A 198 -6.90 9.99 -2.24
N ASP A 199 -6.98 10.42 -3.51
CA ASP A 199 -7.66 11.66 -3.93
C ASP A 199 -7.23 12.89 -3.10
N SER A 200 -5.99 12.88 -2.63
CA SER A 200 -5.41 13.88 -1.75
C SER A 200 -4.75 15.03 -2.54
N PRO A 201 -4.76 16.24 -2.00
CA PRO A 201 -4.02 17.37 -2.56
C PRO A 201 -2.50 17.29 -2.35
N LEU A 202 -2.01 16.30 -1.61
CA LEU A 202 -0.57 16.09 -1.43
C LEU A 202 0.10 15.81 -2.77
N ASP A 203 1.23 16.47 -3.00
CA ASP A 203 2.10 16.17 -4.12
C ASP A 203 3.21 15.17 -3.74
N LYS A 204 3.97 14.75 -4.74
CA LYS A 204 5.13 13.87 -4.58
C LYS A 204 6.10 14.37 -3.52
N GLN A 205 6.42 15.67 -3.52
CA GLN A 205 7.40 16.23 -2.59
C GLN A 205 6.87 16.23 -1.15
N GLY A 206 5.58 16.48 -0.97
CA GLY A 206 4.92 16.39 0.34
C GLY A 206 5.00 14.98 0.92
N LEU A 207 4.72 13.95 0.12
CA LEU A 207 4.84 12.56 0.52
C LEU A 207 6.28 12.16 0.85
N ILE A 208 7.25 12.56 0.01
CA ILE A 208 8.68 12.30 0.27
C ILE A 208 9.12 12.98 1.58
N ASN A 209 8.69 14.21 1.86
CA ASN A 209 9.03 14.89 3.10
C ASN A 209 8.44 14.17 4.32
N MET A 210 7.20 13.67 4.24
CA MET A 210 6.62 12.85 5.31
C MET A 210 7.44 11.57 5.55
N ALA A 211 7.87 10.89 4.49
CA ALA A 211 8.75 9.72 4.63
C ALA A 211 10.05 10.06 5.36
N LYS A 212 10.68 11.19 5.01
CA LYS A 212 11.90 11.66 5.70
C LYS A 212 11.67 11.91 7.20
N GLU A 213 10.53 12.50 7.57
CA GLU A 213 10.18 12.72 8.98
C GLU A 213 10.02 11.41 9.74
N VAL A 214 9.46 10.37 9.11
CA VAL A 214 9.41 9.02 9.71
C VAL A 214 10.80 8.41 9.81
N ILE A 215 11.64 8.53 8.78
CA ILE A 215 13.01 8.01 8.77
C ILE A 215 13.84 8.61 9.91
N ASP A 216 13.67 9.90 10.16
CA ASP A 216 14.44 10.64 11.18
C ASP A 216 13.90 10.47 12.61
N ASN A 217 12.65 9.97 12.78
CA ASN A 217 12.03 9.77 14.10
C ASN A 217 12.64 8.58 14.84
#